data_1e234eaf0fa405c74bd353c481d84b3a
#
_entry.id   1e234eaf0fa405c74bd353c481d84b3a
#
_cell.length_a   1.000
_cell.length_b   1.000
_cell.length_c   1.000
_cell.angle_alpha   90.00
_cell.angle_beta   90.00
_cell.angle_gamma   90.00
#
_symmetry.space_group_name_H-M   'P 1'
#
loop_
_entity.id
_entity.type
_entity.pdbx_description
1 polymer ?
#
loop_
_entity_poly.entity_id
_entity_poly.type
_entity_poly.pdbx_seq_one_letter_code
_entity_poly.pdbx_strand_id
1 'polypeptide(L)'
;MKKLAITGFISMILLMFANPLFASKIEVDDQFDFKLAMDFAFNNMIDSLVLVTDGGVYTTTDTVYFQVKHPLTIVAAPGLTNKPILTHSDANGTQLEIFRVHNDFVVEGVIFDGGHPATHGMKYAIRVGEGPDGFPQPKIGLNVTIRNCDFVNFYEDKDLSKDGHGFYFLTGVDAGTIRIEDCSFANTGYEAIRISETEKYPIDRALDSLIVRNCTFTNIDAECIRFYADLDTSTQDAYALFENLTVNASATRMMFVKNNRGTIARNILVTNSRESGHGRDDYVLQIQELGSVVSHIDTFNVNSFTAPEPGSGRISATKGGTVDSSTVYGYDPNYADPGNLDYTLANNSQVCNKGFGGVAISDQRWAGNCDAVGIDDDRFNTPVEFYLRQNYPNPFNPGTVISYFLPKNGAVVLRVFDITGAEVTTLVNEIQSAGEQQVTFDASGLTSGVYFYRLDVNGVTSETRKMMLLK
;
A
#
# COMPACT_ATOMS: atom_id res chain seq x y z
N MET A 1 -40.51 9.04 27.42
CA MET A 1 -39.19 9.24 26.93
C MET A 1 -38.52 7.88 26.73
N LYS A 2 -38.91 7.14 25.75
CA LYS A 2 -38.30 5.86 25.25
C LYS A 2 -38.99 5.52 23.93
N LYS A 3 -38.78 6.36 22.87
CA LYS A 3 -39.36 6.11 21.53
C LYS A 3 -38.41 6.37 20.39
N LEU A 4 -37.07 6.51 20.67
CA LEU A 4 -36.09 6.82 19.63
C LEU A 4 -35.13 5.69 19.26
N ALA A 5 -35.24 4.53 19.92
CA ALA A 5 -34.34 3.40 19.69
C ALA A 5 -34.84 2.38 18.67
N ILE A 6 -36.03 2.56 18.09
CA ILE A 6 -36.66 1.57 17.20
C ILE A 6 -36.52 1.92 15.72
N THR A 7 -36.29 3.19 15.38
CA THR A 7 -36.20 3.62 13.98
C THR A 7 -34.85 3.26 13.31
N GLY A 8 -33.75 3.28 14.07
CA GLY A 8 -32.43 2.85 13.56
C GLY A 8 -32.35 1.35 13.27
N PHE A 9 -33.05 0.54 14.07
CA PHE A 9 -33.10 -0.91 13.90
C PHE A 9 -33.92 -1.35 12.67
N ILE A 10 -34.89 -0.56 12.25
CA ILE A 10 -35.78 -0.87 11.11
C ILE A 10 -35.10 -0.56 9.78
N SER A 11 -34.22 0.43 9.69
CA SER A 11 -33.44 0.71 8.46
C SER A 11 -32.41 -0.38 8.15
N MET A 12 -31.86 -1.02 9.19
CA MET A 12 -30.90 -2.12 9.06
C MET A 12 -31.55 -3.44 8.61
N ILE A 13 -32.86 -3.64 8.93
CA ILE A 13 -33.57 -4.89 8.62
C ILE A 13 -34.12 -4.91 7.18
N LEU A 14 -34.28 -3.79 6.51
CA LEU A 14 -34.93 -3.74 5.20
C LEU A 14 -34.03 -4.09 4.01
N LEU A 15 -32.73 -4.23 4.17
CA LEU A 15 -31.77 -4.63 3.13
C LEU A 15 -31.39 -6.12 3.17
N MET A 16 -31.89 -6.89 4.13
CA MET A 16 -31.55 -8.30 4.32
C MET A 16 -32.25 -9.30 3.36
N PHE A 17 -33.09 -8.86 2.43
CA PHE A 17 -33.87 -9.78 1.57
C PHE A 17 -33.52 -9.70 0.08
N ALA A 18 -32.26 -9.55 -0.27
CA ALA A 18 -31.83 -9.59 -1.65
C ALA A 18 -30.73 -10.64 -1.85
N ASN A 19 -31.16 -11.82 -2.26
CA ASN A 19 -30.41 -12.84 -3.02
C ASN A 19 -29.05 -13.34 -2.45
N PRO A 20 -28.86 -14.61 -2.14
CA PRO A 20 -27.67 -15.19 -1.48
C PRO A 20 -26.45 -15.34 -2.41
N LEU A 21 -26.32 -14.55 -3.47
CA LEU A 21 -25.21 -14.57 -4.43
C LEU A 21 -24.45 -13.23 -4.54
N PHE A 22 -24.78 -12.23 -3.74
CA PHE A 22 -24.07 -10.96 -3.73
C PHE A 22 -23.40 -10.72 -2.36
N ALA A 23 -22.19 -10.17 -2.39
CA ALA A 23 -21.48 -9.68 -1.22
C ALA A 23 -22.45 -8.91 -0.30
N SER A 24 -22.52 -9.31 0.96
CA SER A 24 -23.43 -8.69 1.90
C SER A 24 -22.88 -7.33 2.33
N LYS A 25 -23.66 -6.29 2.07
CA LYS A 25 -23.30 -4.89 2.32
C LYS A 25 -24.22 -4.30 3.39
N ILE A 26 -23.68 -3.56 4.35
CA ILE A 26 -24.46 -2.69 5.23
C ILE A 26 -24.00 -1.24 5.15
N GLU A 27 -24.98 -0.34 5.25
CA GLU A 27 -24.76 1.10 5.36
C GLU A 27 -24.76 1.49 6.84
N VAL A 28 -23.76 2.29 7.22
CA VAL A 28 -23.53 2.70 8.59
C VAL A 28 -23.48 4.22 8.63
N ASP A 29 -24.34 4.83 9.43
CA ASP A 29 -24.27 6.27 9.73
C ASP A 29 -23.44 6.52 11.02
N ASP A 30 -23.03 7.75 11.25
CA ASP A 30 -22.19 8.13 12.38
C ASP A 30 -22.91 8.21 13.72
N GLN A 31 -24.25 8.04 13.71
CA GLN A 31 -25.06 7.93 14.92
C GLN A 31 -25.12 6.49 15.44
N PHE A 32 -24.67 5.55 14.64
CA PHE A 32 -24.60 4.14 15.00
C PHE A 32 -23.23 3.82 15.61
N ASP A 33 -23.22 3.02 16.68
CA ASP A 33 -21.98 2.56 17.28
C ASP A 33 -21.19 1.71 16.26
N PHE A 34 -20.07 2.24 15.82
CA PHE A 34 -19.26 1.59 14.79
C PHE A 34 -18.72 0.22 15.22
N LYS A 35 -18.46 0.03 16.52
CA LYS A 35 -18.10 -1.29 17.05
C LYS A 35 -19.21 -2.30 16.85
N LEU A 36 -20.45 -1.93 17.10
CA LEU A 36 -21.60 -2.82 16.87
C LEU A 36 -21.75 -3.16 15.39
N ALA A 37 -21.47 -2.22 14.47
CA ALA A 37 -21.47 -2.49 13.04
C ALA A 37 -20.38 -3.50 12.66
N MET A 38 -19.17 -3.35 13.20
CA MET A 38 -18.06 -4.29 13.00
C MET A 38 -18.35 -5.67 13.58
N ASP A 39 -18.87 -5.75 14.81
CA ASP A 39 -19.25 -7.01 15.45
C ASP A 39 -20.37 -7.70 14.69
N PHE A 40 -21.34 -6.94 14.18
CA PHE A 40 -22.42 -7.47 13.37
C PHE A 40 -21.89 -8.01 12.04
N ALA A 41 -21.02 -7.25 11.36
CA ALA A 41 -20.39 -7.69 10.13
C ALA A 41 -19.63 -9.00 10.35
N PHE A 42 -18.82 -9.07 11.39
CA PHE A 42 -18.07 -10.27 11.74
C PHE A 42 -18.98 -11.49 11.99
N ASN A 43 -20.02 -11.34 12.83
CA ASN A 43 -20.90 -12.44 13.22
C ASN A 43 -21.81 -12.94 12.09
N ASN A 44 -22.09 -12.09 11.08
CA ASN A 44 -22.98 -12.40 9.98
C ASN A 44 -22.24 -12.57 8.64
N MET A 45 -20.92 -12.60 8.66
CA MET A 45 -20.08 -12.71 7.45
C MET A 45 -20.42 -11.63 6.40
N ILE A 46 -20.55 -10.39 6.88
CA ILE A 46 -20.78 -9.23 6.01
C ILE A 46 -19.46 -8.78 5.41
N ASP A 47 -19.40 -8.64 4.10
CA ASP A 47 -18.15 -8.34 3.37
C ASP A 47 -17.87 -6.85 3.23
N SER A 48 -18.90 -6.00 3.40
CA SER A 48 -18.76 -4.57 3.16
C SER A 48 -19.53 -3.68 4.13
N LEU A 49 -18.83 -2.70 4.70
CA LEU A 49 -19.39 -1.57 5.44
C LEU A 49 -19.30 -0.31 4.60
N VAL A 50 -20.40 0.40 4.42
CA VAL A 50 -20.45 1.65 3.69
C VAL A 50 -20.79 2.79 4.63
N LEU A 51 -19.87 3.73 4.79
CA LEU A 51 -20.02 4.89 5.66
C LEU A 51 -20.76 5.98 4.89
N VAL A 52 -21.97 6.35 5.36
CA VAL A 52 -22.90 7.15 4.57
C VAL A 52 -23.03 8.61 5.00
N THR A 53 -22.48 8.98 6.16
CA THR A 53 -22.56 10.36 6.66
C THR A 53 -21.45 11.22 6.10
N ASP A 54 -21.79 12.35 5.46
CA ASP A 54 -20.84 13.32 4.91
C ASP A 54 -20.03 13.96 6.04
N GLY A 55 -18.71 13.71 6.07
CA GLY A 55 -17.83 14.14 7.16
C GLY A 55 -18.14 13.52 8.53
N GLY A 56 -18.95 12.44 8.55
CA GLY A 56 -19.36 11.77 9.78
C GLY A 56 -18.19 11.18 10.56
N VAL A 57 -18.28 11.18 11.90
CA VAL A 57 -17.23 10.74 12.80
C VAL A 57 -17.59 9.38 13.39
N TYR A 58 -16.87 8.37 13.00
CA TYR A 58 -17.06 6.98 13.43
C TYR A 58 -16.02 6.63 14.49
N THR A 59 -16.50 6.37 15.70
CA THR A 59 -15.64 6.10 16.86
C THR A 59 -15.91 4.74 17.45
N THR A 60 -14.93 4.23 18.18
CA THR A 60 -15.12 3.12 19.10
C THR A 60 -15.46 3.67 20.49
N THR A 61 -16.42 3.05 21.16
CA THR A 61 -16.79 3.40 22.54
C THR A 61 -15.94 2.67 23.59
N ASP A 62 -15.16 1.68 23.18
CA ASP A 62 -14.32 0.84 24.02
C ASP A 62 -12.83 1.05 23.70
N THR A 63 -11.98 0.69 24.66
CA THR A 63 -10.51 0.67 24.55
C THR A 63 -9.98 -0.41 23.61
N VAL A 64 -10.83 -1.04 22.81
CA VAL A 64 -10.51 -2.19 21.98
C VAL A 64 -10.46 -1.78 20.51
N TYR A 65 -9.38 -2.12 19.84
CA TYR A 65 -9.22 -1.96 18.40
C TYR A 65 -10.18 -2.87 17.61
N PHE A 66 -10.49 -2.48 16.37
CA PHE A 66 -11.29 -3.30 15.47
C PHE A 66 -10.45 -4.41 14.86
N GLN A 67 -10.93 -5.66 14.98
CA GLN A 67 -10.25 -6.82 14.41
C GLN A 67 -10.88 -7.22 13.08
N VAL A 68 -10.08 -7.24 12.02
CA VAL A 68 -10.49 -7.76 10.71
C VAL A 68 -10.13 -9.24 10.63
N LYS A 69 -11.06 -10.13 11.00
CA LYS A 69 -10.86 -11.59 11.07
C LYS A 69 -11.39 -12.36 9.87
N HIS A 70 -12.17 -11.72 9.01
CA HIS A 70 -12.64 -12.23 7.73
C HIS A 70 -12.39 -11.17 6.66
N PRO A 71 -12.48 -11.48 5.37
CA PRO A 71 -12.37 -10.47 4.32
C PRO A 71 -13.37 -9.35 4.57
N LEU A 72 -12.90 -8.10 4.58
CA LEU A 72 -13.74 -6.93 4.86
C LEU A 72 -13.36 -5.75 3.99
N THR A 73 -14.37 -5.07 3.49
CA THR A 73 -14.26 -3.79 2.79
C THR A 73 -14.95 -2.69 3.58
N ILE A 74 -14.27 -1.57 3.80
CA ILE A 74 -14.86 -0.35 4.39
C ILE A 74 -14.71 0.76 3.37
N VAL A 75 -15.81 1.36 2.95
CA VAL A 75 -15.80 2.42 1.94
C VAL A 75 -16.68 3.58 2.31
N ALA A 76 -16.29 4.80 1.93
CA ALA A 76 -17.16 5.94 1.94
C ALA A 76 -18.26 5.79 0.86
N ALA A 77 -19.47 6.24 1.16
CA ALA A 77 -20.55 6.23 0.18
C ALA A 77 -20.21 7.16 -1.01
N PRO A 78 -20.62 6.81 -2.22
CA PRO A 78 -20.44 7.69 -3.37
C PRO A 78 -21.16 9.03 -3.19
N GLY A 79 -20.50 10.12 -3.61
CA GLY A 79 -21.10 11.46 -3.63
C GLY A 79 -20.98 12.25 -2.33
N LEU A 80 -20.27 11.74 -1.32
CA LEU A 80 -19.91 12.53 -0.15
C LEU A 80 -18.93 13.65 -0.54
N THR A 81 -19.13 14.82 0.01
CA THR A 81 -18.24 15.98 -0.18
C THR A 81 -17.04 15.90 0.75
N ASN A 82 -17.27 15.44 1.98
CA ASN A 82 -16.27 15.29 3.02
C ASN A 82 -16.11 13.80 3.35
N LYS A 83 -14.87 13.34 3.42
CA LYS A 83 -14.59 11.96 3.81
C LYS A 83 -15.05 11.66 5.24
N PRO A 84 -15.66 10.50 5.50
CA PRO A 84 -15.89 10.00 6.85
C PRO A 84 -14.59 9.88 7.65
N ILE A 85 -14.67 10.14 8.95
CA ILE A 85 -13.51 10.10 9.86
C ILE A 85 -13.62 8.88 10.75
N LEU A 86 -12.59 8.03 10.71
CA LEU A 86 -12.38 6.92 11.62
C LEU A 86 -11.37 7.33 12.68
N THR A 87 -11.81 7.36 13.93
CA THR A 87 -10.98 7.81 15.05
C THR A 87 -11.32 7.01 16.32
N HIS A 88 -10.74 7.38 17.44
CA HIS A 88 -11.01 6.78 18.74
C HIS A 88 -11.67 7.76 19.71
N SER A 89 -12.35 7.21 20.70
CA SER A 89 -12.96 7.99 21.79
C SER A 89 -12.22 7.83 23.13
N ASP A 90 -11.11 7.12 23.17
CA ASP A 90 -10.39 6.83 24.42
C ASP A 90 -9.66 8.08 24.95
N ALA A 91 -10.20 8.66 25.99
CA ALA A 91 -9.57 9.77 26.69
C ALA A 91 -8.38 9.35 27.56
N ASN A 92 -8.18 8.07 27.84
CA ASN A 92 -7.17 7.57 28.77
C ASN A 92 -5.90 7.06 28.07
N GLY A 93 -5.88 6.98 26.72
CA GLY A 93 -4.71 6.63 25.94
C GLY A 93 -4.30 5.16 26.04
N THR A 94 -5.26 4.28 26.29
CA THR A 94 -4.99 2.82 26.34
C THR A 94 -5.14 2.15 24.98
N GLN A 95 -5.86 2.78 24.06
CA GLN A 95 -6.04 2.29 22.70
C GLN A 95 -4.84 2.72 21.84
N LEU A 96 -4.14 1.74 21.28
CA LEU A 96 -2.94 1.96 20.48
C LEU A 96 -3.19 1.92 18.98
N GLU A 97 -4.29 1.35 18.53
CA GLU A 97 -4.58 1.10 17.11
C GLU A 97 -6.06 1.23 16.79
N ILE A 98 -6.39 1.64 15.54
CA ILE A 98 -7.78 1.64 15.06
C ILE A 98 -8.11 0.24 14.53
N PHE A 99 -7.33 -0.28 13.58
CA PHE A 99 -7.54 -1.61 13.03
C PHE A 99 -6.37 -2.55 13.26
N ARG A 100 -6.70 -3.78 13.65
CA ARG A 100 -5.80 -4.92 13.55
C ARG A 100 -6.29 -5.89 12.48
N VAL A 101 -5.45 -6.12 11.49
CA VAL A 101 -5.80 -6.85 10.28
C VAL A 101 -5.21 -8.25 10.31
N HIS A 102 -6.07 -9.27 10.21
CA HIS A 102 -5.72 -10.68 10.17
C HIS A 102 -6.21 -11.37 8.88
N ASN A 103 -6.91 -10.66 8.01
CA ASN A 103 -7.47 -11.18 6.77
C ASN A 103 -7.44 -10.12 5.67
N ASP A 104 -7.90 -10.46 4.47
CA ASP A 104 -7.97 -9.49 3.38
C ASP A 104 -8.76 -8.26 3.80
N PHE A 105 -8.20 -7.10 3.53
CA PHE A 105 -8.78 -5.83 3.97
C PHE A 105 -8.71 -4.78 2.87
N VAL A 106 -9.84 -4.16 2.60
CA VAL A 106 -9.94 -3.01 1.69
C VAL A 106 -10.53 -1.84 2.45
N VAL A 107 -9.90 -0.68 2.36
CA VAL A 107 -10.46 0.58 2.88
C VAL A 107 -10.29 1.68 1.86
N GLU A 108 -11.37 2.46 1.64
CA GLU A 108 -11.38 3.49 0.60
C GLU A 108 -12.18 4.72 1.02
N GLY A 109 -11.60 5.91 0.78
CA GLY A 109 -12.28 7.18 0.87
C GLY A 109 -12.52 7.70 2.29
N VAL A 110 -11.71 7.32 3.25
CA VAL A 110 -11.87 7.71 4.67
C VAL A 110 -10.67 8.50 5.20
N ILE A 111 -10.89 9.23 6.28
CA ILE A 111 -9.83 9.85 7.08
C ILE A 111 -9.59 8.97 8.31
N PHE A 112 -8.37 8.57 8.54
CA PHE A 112 -7.90 8.04 9.81
C PHE A 112 -7.33 9.18 10.64
N ASP A 113 -7.94 9.53 11.75
CA ASP A 113 -7.43 10.54 12.67
C ASP A 113 -6.98 9.89 13.99
N GLY A 114 -5.68 9.89 14.20
CA GLY A 114 -5.04 9.25 15.36
C GLY A 114 -5.10 10.06 16.64
N GLY A 115 -5.51 11.32 16.60
CA GLY A 115 -5.47 12.08 17.82
C GLY A 115 -6.15 13.42 17.83
N HIS A 116 -6.96 13.59 18.84
CA HIS A 116 -7.41 14.91 19.23
C HIS A 116 -6.30 15.58 20.07
N PRO A 117 -6.01 16.89 19.86
CA PRO A 117 -4.99 17.62 20.62
C PRO A 117 -5.19 17.61 22.14
N ALA A 118 -6.38 17.28 22.62
CA ALA A 118 -6.74 17.28 24.04
C ALA A 118 -6.65 15.87 24.71
N THR A 119 -6.51 14.80 23.93
CA THR A 119 -6.47 13.42 24.44
C THR A 119 -5.15 12.73 24.06
N HIS A 120 -4.97 11.48 24.39
CA HIS A 120 -3.78 10.72 23.97
C HIS A 120 -3.84 10.40 22.48
N GLY A 121 -2.72 10.49 21.78
CA GLY A 121 -2.59 10.11 20.39
C GLY A 121 -2.58 8.59 20.21
N MET A 122 -3.06 8.12 19.06
CA MET A 122 -2.95 6.73 18.67
C MET A 122 -1.63 6.45 18.00
N LYS A 123 -1.10 5.27 18.25
CA LYS A 123 0.16 4.83 17.66
C LYS A 123 -0.01 4.27 16.25
N TYR A 124 -1.11 3.60 15.96
CA TYR A 124 -1.32 2.93 14.66
C TYR A 124 -2.72 3.17 14.12
N ALA A 125 -2.84 3.54 12.83
CA ALA A 125 -4.14 3.50 12.18
C ALA A 125 -4.49 2.07 11.78
N ILE A 126 -3.60 1.44 11.02
CA ILE A 126 -3.77 0.06 10.55
C ILE A 126 -2.52 -0.72 10.92
N ARG A 127 -2.72 -1.79 11.68
CA ARG A 127 -1.66 -2.71 12.05
C ARG A 127 -1.98 -4.10 11.53
N VAL A 128 -1.09 -4.64 10.71
CA VAL A 128 -1.18 -6.03 10.21
C VAL A 128 -0.26 -6.89 11.04
N GLY A 129 -0.75 -8.02 11.57
CA GLY A 129 0.10 -8.94 12.29
C GLY A 129 -0.52 -9.57 13.52
N GLU A 130 0.29 -10.38 14.22
CA GLU A 130 -0.12 -11.12 15.40
C GLU A 130 -0.50 -10.18 16.56
N GLY A 131 -1.53 -10.60 17.28
CA GLY A 131 -1.85 -10.05 18.58
C GLY A 131 -1.07 -10.73 19.69
N PRO A 132 -1.28 -10.31 20.96
CA PRO A 132 -0.83 -11.06 22.12
C PRO A 132 -1.32 -12.51 22.07
N ASP A 133 -0.66 -13.40 22.81
CA ASP A 133 -0.99 -14.83 22.89
C ASP A 133 -2.51 -15.07 22.99
N GLY A 134 -3.05 -15.89 22.08
CA GLY A 134 -4.48 -16.22 22.00
C GLY A 134 -5.27 -15.52 20.90
N PHE A 135 -4.64 -14.63 20.11
CA PHE A 135 -5.27 -14.05 18.92
C PHE A 135 -5.18 -14.99 17.71
N PRO A 136 -6.16 -14.92 16.79
CA PRO A 136 -6.08 -15.70 15.55
C PRO A 136 -4.83 -15.32 14.76
N GLN A 137 -4.19 -16.33 14.21
CA GLN A 137 -3.07 -16.10 13.29
C GLN A 137 -3.60 -15.40 12.04
N PRO A 138 -2.85 -14.46 11.46
CA PRO A 138 -3.19 -13.86 10.18
C PRO A 138 -3.34 -14.91 9.08
N LYS A 139 -4.23 -14.63 8.13
CA LYS A 139 -4.36 -15.42 6.91
C LYS A 139 -3.05 -15.43 6.15
N ILE A 140 -2.62 -16.61 5.71
CA ILE A 140 -1.47 -16.74 4.80
C ILE A 140 -1.81 -16.09 3.44
N GLY A 141 -0.91 -15.24 2.94
CA GLY A 141 -1.09 -14.52 1.68
C GLY A 141 -2.20 -13.47 1.74
N LEU A 142 -2.45 -12.86 2.92
CA LEU A 142 -3.45 -11.80 3.05
C LEU A 142 -3.11 -10.59 2.17
N ASN A 143 -4.15 -9.93 1.67
CA ASN A 143 -3.99 -8.72 0.87
C ASN A 143 -4.60 -7.51 1.59
N VAL A 144 -3.91 -6.38 1.51
CA VAL A 144 -4.42 -5.10 2.02
C VAL A 144 -4.45 -4.08 0.91
N THR A 145 -5.60 -3.44 0.71
CA THR A 145 -5.74 -2.32 -0.23
C THR A 145 -6.26 -1.10 0.50
N ILE A 146 -5.50 -0.04 0.46
CA ILE A 146 -5.85 1.26 1.05
C ILE A 146 -5.86 2.27 -0.09
N ARG A 147 -7.00 2.92 -0.33
CA ARG A 147 -7.16 3.81 -1.47
C ARG A 147 -7.90 5.09 -1.09
N ASN A 148 -7.43 6.21 -1.61
CA ASN A 148 -8.05 7.52 -1.39
C ASN A 148 -8.29 7.83 0.10
N CYS A 149 -7.33 7.46 0.99
CA CYS A 149 -7.42 7.66 2.43
C CYS A 149 -6.44 8.75 2.91
N ASP A 150 -6.81 9.44 3.98
CA ASP A 150 -5.94 10.38 4.65
C ASP A 150 -5.62 9.87 6.06
N PHE A 151 -4.35 9.89 6.43
CA PHE A 151 -3.83 9.48 7.74
C PHE A 151 -3.27 10.71 8.44
N VAL A 152 -3.87 11.10 9.55
CA VAL A 152 -3.48 12.32 10.25
C VAL A 152 -3.27 12.09 11.74
N ASN A 153 -2.26 12.74 12.31
CA ASN A 153 -2.05 12.85 13.75
C ASN A 153 -1.77 11.51 14.47
N PHE A 154 -0.91 10.68 13.90
CA PHE A 154 -0.47 9.44 14.54
C PHE A 154 0.83 9.65 15.32
N TYR A 155 0.73 9.75 16.64
CA TYR A 155 1.86 9.88 17.56
C TYR A 155 1.45 9.52 18.98
N GLU A 156 2.33 8.83 19.67
CA GLU A 156 2.10 8.42 21.07
C GLU A 156 2.17 9.64 22.01
N ASP A 157 1.28 9.73 22.98
CA ASP A 157 1.26 10.76 24.01
C ASP A 157 1.24 12.24 23.52
N LYS A 158 0.70 12.53 22.34
CA LYS A 158 0.67 13.88 21.74
C LYS A 158 2.05 14.49 21.48
N ASP A 159 3.07 13.69 21.47
CA ASP A 159 4.44 14.11 21.23
C ASP A 159 4.86 13.61 19.84
N LEU A 160 4.99 14.53 18.89
CA LEU A 160 5.45 14.21 17.52
C LEU A 160 6.84 13.55 17.49
N SER A 161 7.59 13.61 18.57
CA SER A 161 8.87 12.89 18.70
C SER A 161 8.72 11.42 19.10
N LYS A 162 7.48 10.95 19.33
CA LYS A 162 7.19 9.58 19.75
C LYS A 162 6.54 8.78 18.65
N ASP A 163 6.71 7.47 18.75
CA ASP A 163 6.22 6.48 17.80
C ASP A 163 4.78 6.73 17.32
N GLY A 164 4.58 6.71 16.00
CA GLY A 164 3.27 6.83 15.40
C GLY A 164 3.32 6.46 13.92
N HIS A 165 2.41 5.61 13.47
CA HIS A 165 2.39 5.09 12.10
C HIS A 165 0.99 5.10 11.50
N GLY A 166 0.87 5.50 10.26
CA GLY A 166 -0.37 5.31 9.49
C GLY A 166 -0.59 3.83 9.17
N PHE A 167 0.43 3.18 8.66
CA PHE A 167 0.40 1.75 8.34
C PHE A 167 1.59 1.03 8.94
N TYR A 168 1.33 -0.03 9.68
CA TYR A 168 2.36 -0.84 10.31
C TYR A 168 2.16 -2.33 10.06
N PHE A 169 3.15 -2.95 9.46
CA PHE A 169 3.19 -4.38 9.20
C PHE A 169 4.19 -5.05 10.14
N LEU A 170 3.68 -5.98 10.94
CA LEU A 170 4.49 -6.74 11.91
C LEU A 170 5.23 -7.90 11.27
N THR A 171 6.32 -8.25 11.90
CA THR A 171 7.05 -9.48 11.63
C THR A 171 6.17 -10.71 11.84
N GLY A 172 6.43 -11.74 11.08
CA GLY A 172 5.77 -13.01 11.26
C GLY A 172 4.46 -13.18 10.48
N VAL A 173 4.12 -12.25 9.60
CA VAL A 173 2.93 -12.31 8.74
C VAL A 173 3.34 -12.64 7.32
N ASP A 174 2.70 -13.62 6.73
CA ASP A 174 2.76 -13.90 5.29
C ASP A 174 1.67 -13.09 4.59
N ALA A 175 2.06 -12.12 3.78
CA ALA A 175 1.15 -11.30 3.00
C ALA A 175 1.39 -11.45 1.49
N GLY A 176 0.32 -11.35 0.72
CA GLY A 176 0.37 -11.27 -0.72
C GLY A 176 0.76 -9.87 -1.19
N THR A 177 -0.24 -9.04 -1.48
CA THR A 177 -0.01 -7.66 -1.92
C THR A 177 -0.53 -6.65 -0.90
N ILE A 178 0.32 -5.71 -0.53
CA ILE A 178 -0.08 -4.48 0.15
C ILE A 178 -0.07 -3.34 -0.87
N ARG A 179 -1.20 -2.67 -1.01
CA ARG A 179 -1.42 -1.59 -1.97
C ARG A 179 -1.91 -0.35 -1.23
N ILE A 180 -1.18 0.75 -1.36
CA ILE A 180 -1.51 2.05 -0.77
C ILE A 180 -1.48 3.06 -1.91
N GLU A 181 -2.64 3.54 -2.32
CA GLU A 181 -2.79 4.38 -3.52
C GLU A 181 -3.66 5.61 -3.22
N ASP A 182 -3.31 6.74 -3.82
CA ASP A 182 -4.07 8.00 -3.71
C ASP A 182 -4.26 8.47 -2.26
N CYS A 183 -3.27 8.22 -1.39
CA CYS A 183 -3.34 8.48 0.03
C CYS A 183 -2.49 9.68 0.47
N SER A 184 -2.86 10.30 1.59
CA SER A 184 -2.02 11.28 2.26
C SER A 184 -1.71 10.88 3.69
N PHE A 185 -0.51 11.22 4.14
CA PHE A 185 -0.01 10.99 5.49
C PHE A 185 0.51 12.30 6.04
N ALA A 186 -0.01 12.73 7.18
CA ALA A 186 0.39 13.99 7.78
C ALA A 186 0.52 13.88 9.30
N ASN A 187 1.57 14.49 9.84
CA ASN A 187 1.82 14.54 11.27
C ASN A 187 1.93 13.13 11.88
N THR A 188 2.95 12.37 11.49
CA THR A 188 3.28 11.10 12.15
C THR A 188 4.57 11.24 12.94
N GLY A 189 4.57 10.71 14.15
CA GLY A 189 5.71 10.81 15.06
C GLY A 189 6.83 9.81 14.77
N TYR A 190 6.62 8.90 13.84
CA TYR A 190 7.64 7.96 13.35
C TYR A 190 7.40 7.67 11.86
N GLU A 191 7.69 6.45 11.36
CA GLU A 191 7.47 6.14 9.95
C GLU A 191 5.98 6.16 9.58
N ALA A 192 5.61 6.82 8.49
CA ALA A 192 4.22 6.83 8.03
C ALA A 192 3.78 5.43 7.57
N ILE A 193 4.65 4.74 6.82
CA ILE A 193 4.48 3.36 6.37
C ILE A 193 5.69 2.56 6.84
N ARG A 194 5.44 1.59 7.71
CA ARG A 194 6.48 0.70 8.19
C ARG A 194 6.16 -0.76 7.92
N ILE A 195 7.04 -1.41 7.21
CA ILE A 195 7.08 -2.86 7.04
C ILE A 195 8.37 -3.32 7.66
N SER A 196 8.26 -4.06 8.75
CA SER A 196 9.42 -4.46 9.55
C SER A 196 9.39 -5.97 9.74
N GLU A 197 10.42 -6.61 9.25
CA GLU A 197 10.75 -8.00 9.54
C GLU A 197 12.00 -8.03 10.39
N THR A 198 11.98 -8.78 11.45
CA THR A 198 13.16 -9.00 12.28
C THR A 198 13.53 -10.46 12.28
N GLU A 199 14.82 -10.75 12.52
CA GLU A 199 15.39 -12.10 12.63
C GLU A 199 14.69 -13.01 13.67
N LYS A 200 13.81 -12.46 14.47
CA LYS A 200 13.21 -13.16 15.61
C LYS A 200 12.23 -14.26 15.21
N TYR A 201 11.66 -14.16 13.99
CA TYR A 201 10.71 -15.14 13.47
C TYR A 201 11.10 -15.48 12.02
N PRO A 202 11.82 -16.58 11.80
CA PRO A 202 12.19 -17.00 10.47
C PRO A 202 10.92 -17.47 9.74
N ILE A 203 10.35 -16.60 8.95
CA ILE A 203 9.33 -16.95 7.97
C ILE A 203 9.98 -16.80 6.61
N ASP A 204 9.82 -17.82 5.78
CA ASP A 204 10.39 -17.85 4.43
C ASP A 204 9.85 -16.75 3.51
N ARG A 205 8.77 -16.06 3.93
CA ARG A 205 8.13 -14.95 3.20
C ARG A 205 7.39 -14.05 4.17
N ALA A 206 7.48 -12.75 3.98
CA ALA A 206 6.64 -11.82 4.71
C ALA A 206 5.69 -11.09 3.78
N LEU A 207 6.11 -10.74 2.57
CA LEU A 207 5.34 -9.93 1.65
C LEU A 207 5.74 -10.25 0.21
N ASP A 208 4.75 -10.54 -0.66
CA ASP A 208 4.99 -10.72 -2.10
C ASP A 208 5.22 -9.39 -2.80
N SER A 209 4.41 -8.38 -2.50
CA SER A 209 4.58 -7.06 -3.10
C SER A 209 4.05 -5.90 -2.27
N LEU A 210 4.78 -4.77 -2.32
CA LEU A 210 4.37 -3.48 -1.77
C LEU A 210 4.24 -2.48 -2.91
N ILE A 211 3.06 -1.86 -3.04
CA ILE A 211 2.80 -0.82 -4.02
C ILE A 211 2.35 0.43 -3.29
N VAL A 212 3.14 1.51 -3.40
CA VAL A 212 2.79 2.83 -2.88
C VAL A 212 2.80 3.80 -4.05
N ARG A 213 1.65 4.34 -4.39
CA ARG A 213 1.48 5.19 -5.58
C ARG A 213 0.58 6.39 -5.30
N ASN A 214 0.89 7.53 -5.95
CA ASN A 214 0.13 8.76 -5.82
C ASN A 214 -0.10 9.11 -4.34
N CYS A 215 0.96 9.14 -3.55
CA CYS A 215 0.88 9.41 -2.12
C CYS A 215 1.64 10.67 -1.74
N THR A 216 1.08 11.40 -0.79
CA THR A 216 1.67 12.62 -0.23
C THR A 216 2.02 12.42 1.22
N PHE A 217 3.23 12.82 1.60
CA PHE A 217 3.75 12.74 2.96
C PHE A 217 4.14 14.13 3.46
N THR A 218 3.60 14.53 4.61
CA THR A 218 3.84 15.85 5.17
C THR A 218 4.14 15.74 6.66
N ASN A 219 5.21 16.38 7.10
CA ASN A 219 5.55 16.46 8.51
C ASN A 219 5.67 15.08 9.17
N ILE A 220 6.44 14.18 8.56
CA ILE A 220 6.76 12.86 9.10
C ILE A 220 8.07 12.96 9.88
N ASP A 221 8.10 12.48 11.12
CA ASP A 221 9.26 12.68 12.00
C ASP A 221 10.38 11.65 11.84
N ALA A 222 10.14 10.60 11.06
CA ALA A 222 11.16 9.63 10.64
C ALA A 222 11.07 9.37 9.13
N GLU A 223 11.34 8.17 8.66
CA GLU A 223 11.15 7.81 7.25
C GLU A 223 9.66 7.86 6.86
N CYS A 224 9.33 8.43 5.70
CA CYS A 224 7.99 8.30 5.17
C CYS A 224 7.65 6.83 4.90
N ILE A 225 8.63 6.10 4.35
CA ILE A 225 8.48 4.68 4.02
C ILE A 225 9.72 3.94 4.51
N ARG A 226 9.50 2.96 5.37
CA ARG A 226 10.51 2.00 5.79
C ARG A 226 10.06 0.59 5.46
N PHE A 227 10.78 -0.05 4.54
CA PHE A 227 10.59 -1.44 4.21
C PHE A 227 11.88 -2.21 4.47
N TYR A 228 11.88 -2.97 5.53
CA TYR A 228 13.04 -3.61 6.06
C TYR A 228 12.78 -5.10 6.25
N ALA A 229 13.35 -5.90 5.36
CA ALA A 229 13.41 -7.35 5.52
C ALA A 229 14.81 -7.72 5.98
N ASP A 230 14.94 -8.24 7.18
CA ASP A 230 16.25 -8.51 7.80
C ASP A 230 16.77 -9.93 7.49
N LEU A 231 16.03 -10.68 6.69
CA LEU A 231 16.41 -12.05 6.37
C LEU A 231 17.41 -12.07 5.23
N ASP A 232 18.62 -12.53 5.54
CA ASP A 232 19.70 -12.81 4.56
C ASP A 232 19.41 -14.11 3.79
N THR A 233 18.15 -14.39 3.45
CA THR A 233 17.76 -15.57 2.74
C THR A 233 17.58 -15.27 1.25
N SER A 234 18.22 -16.06 0.43
CA SER A 234 18.19 -16.01 -1.05
C SER A 234 16.80 -16.27 -1.67
N THR A 235 15.74 -16.31 -0.86
CA THR A 235 14.39 -16.74 -1.25
C THR A 235 13.35 -15.63 -1.17
N GLN A 236 13.69 -14.42 -0.76
CA GLN A 236 12.73 -13.31 -0.71
C GLN A 236 12.52 -12.74 -2.10
N ASP A 237 11.31 -12.92 -2.60
CA ASP A 237 10.87 -12.46 -3.92
C ASP A 237 9.95 -11.21 -3.82
N ALA A 238 10.05 -10.42 -2.74
CA ALA A 238 9.24 -9.23 -2.57
C ALA A 238 9.56 -8.18 -3.63
N TYR A 239 8.53 -7.72 -4.32
CA TYR A 239 8.61 -6.60 -5.27
C TYR A 239 8.11 -5.33 -4.60
N ALA A 240 8.78 -4.21 -4.82
CA ALA A 240 8.31 -2.91 -4.33
C ALA A 240 8.22 -1.88 -5.46
N LEU A 241 7.09 -1.18 -5.54
CA LEU A 241 6.88 -0.04 -6.42
C LEU A 241 6.55 1.21 -5.60
N PHE A 242 7.39 2.23 -5.73
CA PHE A 242 7.19 3.56 -5.18
C PHE A 242 7.12 4.55 -6.32
N GLU A 243 5.95 5.09 -6.59
CA GLU A 243 5.73 5.89 -7.80
C GLU A 243 4.80 7.08 -7.52
N ASN A 244 5.16 8.23 -8.11
CA ASN A 244 4.38 9.45 -8.00
C ASN A 244 4.18 9.87 -6.54
N LEU A 245 5.27 10.13 -5.83
CA LEU A 245 5.23 10.54 -4.43
C LEU A 245 5.61 11.99 -4.26
N THR A 246 4.89 12.70 -3.39
CA THR A 246 5.25 14.04 -2.93
C THR A 246 5.57 13.99 -1.44
N VAL A 247 6.72 14.51 -1.07
CA VAL A 247 7.18 14.60 0.33
C VAL A 247 7.53 16.03 0.65
N ASN A 248 6.95 16.58 1.71
CA ASN A 248 7.24 17.93 2.17
C ASN A 248 7.41 18.01 3.68
N ALA A 249 8.41 18.76 4.12
CA ALA A 249 8.69 19.03 5.54
C ALA A 249 8.82 17.76 6.41
N SER A 250 9.32 16.68 5.84
CA SER A 250 9.55 15.41 6.54
C SER A 250 11.03 15.25 6.92
N ALA A 251 11.35 14.21 7.67
CA ALA A 251 12.71 13.88 8.03
C ALA A 251 13.61 13.71 6.81
N THR A 252 14.89 13.90 6.96
CA THR A 252 15.85 13.92 5.84
C THR A 252 15.84 12.62 5.04
N ARG A 253 15.82 11.45 5.71
CA ARG A 253 15.68 10.17 5.02
C ARG A 253 14.20 9.84 4.81
N MET A 254 13.69 10.10 3.59
CA MET A 254 12.30 9.82 3.31
C MET A 254 12.01 8.33 3.08
N MET A 255 12.99 7.57 2.57
CA MET A 255 12.77 6.16 2.24
C MET A 255 13.98 5.31 2.60
N PHE A 256 13.71 4.19 3.28
CA PHE A 256 14.68 3.14 3.54
C PHE A 256 14.11 1.78 3.15
N VAL A 257 14.73 1.13 2.17
CA VAL A 257 14.35 -0.18 1.66
C VAL A 257 15.56 -1.10 1.71
N LYS A 258 15.42 -2.27 2.32
CA LYS A 258 16.50 -3.24 2.49
C LYS A 258 16.00 -4.67 2.30
N ASN A 259 16.80 -5.48 1.57
CA ASN A 259 16.65 -6.91 1.41
C ASN A 259 15.39 -7.38 0.65
N ASN A 260 14.96 -6.63 -0.35
CA ASN A 260 13.90 -7.05 -1.29
C ASN A 260 14.50 -7.41 -2.65
N ARG A 261 13.74 -8.02 -3.51
CA ARG A 261 14.08 -8.24 -4.92
C ARG A 261 13.33 -7.27 -5.80
N GLY A 262 14.06 -6.35 -6.40
CA GLY A 262 13.52 -5.48 -7.43
C GLY A 262 12.59 -4.38 -6.91
N THR A 263 13.18 -3.29 -6.44
CA THR A 263 12.45 -2.05 -6.15
C THR A 263 12.49 -1.12 -7.35
N ILE A 264 11.34 -0.58 -7.73
CA ILE A 264 11.24 0.57 -8.62
C ILE A 264 10.82 1.78 -7.81
N ALA A 265 11.63 2.84 -7.82
CA ALA A 265 11.34 4.11 -7.18
C ALA A 265 11.46 5.22 -8.22
N ARG A 266 10.34 5.88 -8.58
CA ARG A 266 10.32 6.89 -9.63
C ARG A 266 9.24 7.96 -9.44
N ASN A 267 9.44 9.12 -10.07
CA ASN A 267 8.55 10.28 -9.96
C ASN A 267 8.36 10.71 -8.50
N ILE A 268 9.45 10.88 -7.77
CA ILE A 268 9.43 11.24 -6.36
C ILE A 268 9.95 12.66 -6.19
N LEU A 269 9.14 13.52 -5.61
CA LEU A 269 9.44 14.90 -5.28
C LEU A 269 9.61 15.04 -3.77
N VAL A 270 10.80 15.44 -3.35
CA VAL A 270 11.12 15.64 -1.93
C VAL A 270 11.50 17.10 -1.70
N THR A 271 10.78 17.77 -0.82
CA THR A 271 10.97 19.18 -0.54
C THR A 271 11.04 19.50 0.95
N ASN A 272 11.79 20.53 1.30
CA ASN A 272 11.81 21.10 2.64
C ASN A 272 12.07 20.07 3.74
N SER A 273 12.99 19.12 3.54
CA SER A 273 13.32 18.14 4.55
C SER A 273 13.94 18.81 5.77
N ARG A 274 13.70 18.24 6.95
CA ARG A 274 14.20 18.73 8.23
C ARG A 274 15.05 17.68 8.93
N GLU A 275 15.86 18.10 9.88
CA GLU A 275 16.51 17.18 10.80
C GLU A 275 15.47 16.38 11.56
N SER A 276 15.66 15.08 11.61
CA SER A 276 14.84 14.18 12.40
C SER A 276 15.44 14.04 13.79
N GLY A 277 14.60 14.05 14.81
CA GLY A 277 15.01 13.66 16.17
C GLY A 277 15.51 12.21 16.26
N HIS A 278 15.32 11.41 15.21
CA HIS A 278 15.71 10.01 15.13
C HIS A 278 17.06 9.74 14.42
N GLY A 279 17.79 10.79 14.04
CA GLY A 279 19.22 10.79 13.76
C GLY A 279 19.72 9.85 12.65
N ARG A 280 19.02 9.77 11.49
CA ARG A 280 19.43 8.94 10.35
C ARG A 280 19.44 9.74 9.05
N ASP A 281 20.43 10.61 8.90
CA ASP A 281 20.42 11.70 7.93
C ASP A 281 21.35 11.52 6.72
N ASP A 282 21.82 10.30 6.47
CA ASP A 282 22.84 10.08 5.45
C ASP A 282 22.30 10.12 4.02
N TYR A 283 21.03 9.79 3.79
CA TYR A 283 20.44 9.66 2.46
C TYR A 283 18.99 10.11 2.44
N VAL A 284 18.55 10.72 1.34
CA VAL A 284 17.12 10.98 1.09
C VAL A 284 16.39 9.68 0.76
N LEU A 285 16.93 8.93 -0.21
CA LEU A 285 16.47 7.58 -0.56
C LEU A 285 17.62 6.60 -0.36
N GLN A 286 17.40 5.56 0.41
CA GLN A 286 18.36 4.49 0.60
C GLN A 286 17.72 3.14 0.26
N ILE A 287 18.13 2.56 -0.87
CA ILE A 287 17.64 1.27 -1.36
C ILE A 287 18.83 0.31 -1.44
N GLN A 288 18.78 -0.77 -0.67
CA GLN A 288 19.89 -1.74 -0.54
C GLN A 288 19.48 -3.10 -1.11
N GLU A 289 19.33 -3.19 -2.43
CA GLU A 289 18.80 -4.39 -3.08
C GLU A 289 19.37 -4.64 -4.47
N LEU A 290 19.30 -5.92 -4.87
CA LEU A 290 19.62 -6.35 -6.23
C LEU A 290 18.50 -5.95 -7.20
N GLY A 291 18.88 -5.42 -8.37
CA GLY A 291 17.94 -5.13 -9.45
C GLY A 291 17.04 -3.92 -9.23
N SER A 292 17.30 -3.11 -8.20
CA SER A 292 16.53 -1.89 -7.96
C SER A 292 16.82 -0.81 -8.99
N VAL A 293 15.79 -0.05 -9.38
CA VAL A 293 15.89 1.07 -10.32
C VAL A 293 15.31 2.33 -9.68
N VAL A 294 16.14 3.38 -9.60
CA VAL A 294 15.75 4.70 -9.09
C VAL A 294 15.89 5.71 -10.22
N SER A 295 14.83 6.44 -10.52
CA SER A 295 14.83 7.43 -11.60
C SER A 295 13.79 8.54 -11.40
N HIS A 296 13.96 9.67 -12.09
CA HIS A 296 13.02 10.79 -12.09
C HIS A 296 12.72 11.28 -10.66
N ILE A 297 13.76 11.67 -9.96
CA ILE A 297 13.69 12.17 -8.59
C ILE A 297 13.99 13.67 -8.62
N ASP A 298 13.20 14.45 -7.90
CA ASP A 298 13.51 15.84 -7.63
C ASP A 298 13.67 16.09 -6.13
N THR A 299 14.73 16.84 -5.76
CA THR A 299 15.01 17.18 -4.37
C THR A 299 15.28 18.68 -4.25
N PHE A 300 14.37 19.39 -3.60
CA PHE A 300 14.48 20.84 -3.43
C PHE A 300 14.48 21.21 -1.94
N ASN A 301 15.43 22.07 -1.55
CA ASN A 301 15.56 22.53 -0.17
C ASN A 301 15.66 21.36 0.84
N VAL A 302 16.44 20.35 0.49
CA VAL A 302 16.68 19.17 1.31
C VAL A 302 17.97 19.36 2.08
N ASN A 303 17.89 19.45 3.40
CA ASN A 303 19.04 19.49 4.27
C ASN A 303 19.67 18.11 4.37
N SER A 304 20.66 17.84 3.53
CA SER A 304 21.53 16.71 3.78
C SER A 304 22.87 17.23 4.31
N PHE A 305 23.33 16.70 5.43
CA PHE A 305 24.54 17.17 6.15
C PHE A 305 25.83 17.18 5.33
N THR A 306 25.81 16.68 4.12
CA THR A 306 27.02 16.49 3.33
C THR A 306 26.85 16.67 1.82
N ALA A 307 25.69 17.14 1.34
CA ALA A 307 25.52 17.37 -0.09
C ALA A 307 25.60 18.86 -0.41
N PRO A 308 26.61 19.30 -1.17
CA PRO A 308 26.89 20.73 -1.37
C PRO A 308 26.02 21.39 -2.46
N GLU A 309 25.17 20.65 -3.18
CA GLU A 309 24.51 21.17 -4.38
C GLU A 309 23.00 20.86 -4.39
N PRO A 310 22.15 21.76 -4.91
CA PRO A 310 20.75 21.45 -5.18
C PRO A 310 20.61 20.18 -6.03
N GLY A 311 19.69 19.32 -5.70
CA GLY A 311 19.51 18.04 -6.39
C GLY A 311 20.45 16.92 -5.95
N SER A 312 21.37 17.19 -5.03
CA SER A 312 22.36 16.22 -4.57
C SER A 312 21.94 15.49 -3.29
N GLY A 313 20.66 15.56 -2.91
CA GLY A 313 20.15 14.70 -1.84
C GLY A 313 20.62 13.27 -2.10
N ARG A 314 21.40 12.69 -1.18
CA ARG A 314 22.04 11.39 -1.40
C ARG A 314 21.02 10.32 -1.69
N ILE A 315 20.99 9.91 -2.94
CA ILE A 315 20.20 8.78 -3.41
C ILE A 315 21.17 7.62 -3.53
N SER A 316 20.92 6.55 -2.84
CA SER A 316 21.76 5.36 -2.86
C SER A 316 20.96 4.15 -3.27
N ALA A 317 21.40 3.49 -4.35
CA ALA A 317 21.03 2.13 -4.68
C ALA A 317 22.30 1.26 -4.57
N THR A 318 22.35 0.40 -3.58
CA THR A 318 23.50 -0.49 -3.32
C THR A 318 23.16 -1.94 -3.66
N LYS A 319 24.15 -2.85 -3.56
CA LYS A 319 24.00 -4.28 -3.88
C LYS A 319 23.56 -4.56 -5.32
N GLY A 320 23.94 -3.73 -6.29
CA GLY A 320 23.61 -3.94 -7.71
C GLY A 320 22.37 -3.24 -8.21
N GLY A 321 21.75 -2.39 -7.42
CA GLY A 321 20.74 -1.43 -7.87
C GLY A 321 21.35 -0.31 -8.71
N THR A 322 20.52 0.37 -9.50
CA THR A 322 20.93 1.49 -10.36
C THR A 322 20.19 2.76 -10.00
N VAL A 323 20.91 3.89 -10.07
CA VAL A 323 20.33 5.23 -10.02
C VAL A 323 20.59 5.89 -11.38
N ASP A 324 19.55 6.28 -12.08
CA ASP A 324 19.69 7.09 -13.27
C ASP A 324 19.92 8.55 -12.87
N SER A 325 21.18 8.91 -12.70
CA SER A 325 21.56 10.27 -12.29
C SER A 325 21.21 11.35 -13.31
N SER A 326 20.95 10.99 -14.57
CA SER A 326 20.51 11.95 -15.59
C SER A 326 19.07 12.43 -15.38
N THR A 327 18.31 11.74 -14.53
CA THR A 327 16.92 12.04 -14.18
C THR A 327 16.75 12.49 -12.73
N VAL A 328 17.84 12.91 -12.07
CA VAL A 328 17.82 13.51 -10.74
C VAL A 328 17.93 15.01 -10.86
N TYR A 329 16.99 15.73 -10.27
CA TYR A 329 16.84 17.19 -10.40
C TYR A 329 16.83 17.88 -9.04
N GLY A 330 16.95 19.20 -9.06
CA GLY A 330 16.89 20.07 -7.88
C GLY A 330 16.03 21.31 -8.14
N TYR A 331 14.88 21.15 -8.76
CA TYR A 331 14.01 22.23 -9.14
C TYR A 331 13.05 22.63 -8.02
N ASP A 332 12.79 23.94 -7.91
CA ASP A 332 11.68 24.42 -7.09
C ASP A 332 10.35 23.97 -7.73
N PRO A 333 9.55 23.17 -7.03
CA PRO A 333 8.26 22.72 -7.55
C PRO A 333 7.25 23.86 -7.70
N ASN A 334 7.44 24.97 -6.99
CA ASN A 334 6.55 26.12 -7.03
C ASN A 334 5.10 25.74 -6.67
N TYR A 335 4.91 25.20 -5.47
CA TYR A 335 3.59 24.79 -4.95
C TYR A 335 2.64 25.98 -4.77
N ALA A 336 1.34 25.77 -4.93
CA ALA A 336 0.30 26.78 -4.77
C ALA A 336 0.22 27.28 -3.32
N ASP A 337 0.05 26.41 -2.35
CA ASP A 337 -0.01 26.77 -0.93
C ASP A 337 0.38 25.58 -0.01
N PRO A 338 1.68 25.27 0.09
CA PRO A 338 2.13 24.11 0.87
C PRO A 338 1.90 24.29 2.37
N GLY A 339 1.69 25.50 2.86
CA GLY A 339 1.34 25.78 4.25
C GLY A 339 -0.04 25.28 4.64
N ASN A 340 -0.95 25.20 3.67
CA ASN A 340 -2.31 24.66 3.82
C ASN A 340 -2.44 23.28 3.15
N LEU A 341 -1.35 22.56 2.97
CA LEU A 341 -1.30 21.23 2.38
C LEU A 341 -1.75 21.18 0.90
N ASP A 342 -1.74 22.31 0.20
CA ASP A 342 -1.97 22.37 -1.23
C ASP A 342 -0.64 22.31 -1.98
N TYR A 343 -0.30 21.15 -2.49
CA TYR A 343 0.91 20.87 -3.25
C TYR A 343 0.69 20.97 -4.77
N THR A 344 -0.41 21.59 -5.21
CA THR A 344 -0.68 21.80 -6.63
C THR A 344 0.49 22.53 -7.28
N LEU A 345 1.00 21.97 -8.35
CA LEU A 345 2.09 22.55 -9.12
C LEU A 345 1.60 23.72 -9.95
N ALA A 346 2.36 24.80 -9.98
CA ALA A 346 2.09 25.89 -10.91
C ALA A 346 2.37 25.45 -12.36
N ASN A 347 1.67 26.04 -13.33
CA ASN A 347 1.84 25.73 -14.77
C ASN A 347 3.27 25.84 -15.28
N ASN A 348 4.08 26.69 -14.66
CA ASN A 348 5.48 26.89 -15.00
C ASN A 348 6.45 26.13 -14.12
N SER A 349 5.96 25.21 -13.29
CA SER A 349 6.84 24.38 -12.45
C SER A 349 7.80 23.58 -13.32
N GLN A 350 9.06 23.61 -12.95
CA GLN A 350 10.11 22.90 -13.69
C GLN A 350 10.03 21.39 -13.58
N VAL A 351 9.30 20.85 -12.57
CA VAL A 351 9.09 19.43 -12.40
C VAL A 351 7.97 18.87 -13.28
N CYS A 352 7.18 19.75 -13.93
CA CYS A 352 6.22 19.34 -14.94
C CYS A 352 6.94 18.65 -16.11
N ASN A 353 6.38 17.55 -16.60
CA ASN A 353 6.89 16.80 -17.76
C ASN A 353 8.34 16.24 -17.60
N LYS A 354 8.87 16.19 -16.38
CA LYS A 354 10.20 15.65 -16.08
C LYS A 354 10.17 14.23 -15.54
N GLY A 355 8.99 13.74 -15.19
CA GLY A 355 8.81 12.41 -14.69
C GLY A 355 8.85 11.33 -15.76
N PHE A 356 8.91 10.09 -15.32
CA PHE A 356 8.84 8.93 -16.18
C PHE A 356 7.54 8.96 -17.00
N GLY A 357 7.66 8.79 -18.30
CA GLY A 357 6.51 8.89 -19.20
C GLY A 357 6.09 10.33 -19.57
N GLY A 358 6.87 11.35 -19.17
CA GLY A 358 6.58 12.75 -19.48
C GLY A 358 5.53 13.38 -18.57
N VAL A 359 5.23 12.77 -17.42
CA VAL A 359 4.35 13.35 -16.40
C VAL A 359 5.13 14.24 -15.42
N ALA A 360 4.46 14.88 -14.47
CA ALA A 360 5.15 15.62 -13.42
C ALA A 360 5.89 14.67 -12.46
N ILE A 361 6.99 15.14 -11.89
CA ILE A 361 7.62 14.45 -10.76
C ILE A 361 6.87 14.86 -9.50
N SER A 362 5.82 14.14 -9.15
CA SER A 362 5.00 14.37 -7.96
C SER A 362 3.93 13.28 -7.82
N ASP A 363 3.20 13.31 -6.72
CA ASP A 363 1.87 12.72 -6.63
C ASP A 363 0.98 13.37 -7.72
N GLN A 364 0.40 12.56 -8.59
CA GLN A 364 -0.31 13.06 -9.77
C GLN A 364 -1.60 13.84 -9.42
N ARG A 365 -2.12 13.72 -8.21
CA ARG A 365 -3.22 14.55 -7.71
C ARG A 365 -2.88 16.04 -7.68
N TRP A 366 -1.58 16.37 -7.56
CA TRP A 366 -1.06 17.74 -7.52
C TRP A 366 -0.57 18.27 -8.87
N ALA A 367 -0.51 17.43 -9.89
CA ALA A 367 -0.01 17.79 -11.22
C ALA A 367 -1.00 18.59 -12.07
N GLY A 368 -2.18 18.93 -11.55
CA GLY A 368 -3.34 19.44 -12.30
C GLY A 368 -3.12 20.69 -13.17
N ASN A 369 -2.06 21.45 -12.94
CA ASN A 369 -1.71 22.63 -13.74
C ASN A 369 -0.48 22.41 -14.64
N CYS A 370 0.13 21.24 -14.63
CA CYS A 370 1.16 20.90 -15.60
C CYS A 370 0.49 20.68 -16.95
N ASP A 371 0.74 21.56 -17.93
CA ASP A 371 0.27 21.33 -19.29
C ASP A 371 0.77 19.97 -19.77
N ALA A 372 -0.13 19.02 -19.82
CA ALA A 372 0.15 17.74 -20.47
C ALA A 372 0.47 18.07 -21.93
N VAL A 373 1.72 17.96 -22.31
CA VAL A 373 2.12 18.11 -23.71
C VAL A 373 1.47 16.94 -24.45
N GLY A 374 0.27 17.19 -24.97
CA GLY A 374 -0.49 16.41 -25.94
C GLY A 374 -0.15 14.93 -26.06
N ILE A 375 -0.37 14.18 -24.99
CA ILE A 375 -0.18 12.74 -24.97
C ILE A 375 -1.50 12.15 -24.49
N ASP A 376 -2.13 11.39 -25.38
CA ASP A 376 -3.39 10.73 -25.17
C ASP A 376 -3.57 10.19 -23.75
N ASP A 377 -4.79 10.34 -23.20
CA ASP A 377 -5.28 9.94 -21.88
C ASP A 377 -4.95 8.47 -21.48
N ASP A 378 -4.51 7.66 -22.43
CA ASP A 378 -4.03 6.29 -22.23
C ASP A 378 -2.69 6.19 -21.47
N ARG A 379 -2.00 7.30 -21.16
CA ARG A 379 -0.68 7.30 -20.50
C ARG A 379 -0.73 7.48 -18.99
N PHE A 380 -1.84 7.90 -18.42
CA PHE A 380 -2.07 7.81 -16.97
C PHE A 380 -2.25 6.36 -16.50
N ASN A 381 -2.45 5.46 -17.45
CA ASN A 381 -2.25 4.02 -17.31
C ASN A 381 -0.82 3.64 -17.70
N THR A 382 0.22 4.24 -17.09
CA THR A 382 1.53 3.56 -17.13
C THR A 382 1.33 2.18 -16.51
N PRO A 383 1.69 1.13 -17.22
CA PRO A 383 1.37 -0.20 -16.75
C PRO A 383 2.05 -0.39 -15.40
N VAL A 384 1.28 -0.65 -14.38
CA VAL A 384 1.73 -1.66 -13.43
C VAL A 384 2.17 -2.78 -14.35
N GLU A 385 3.48 -3.04 -14.41
CA GLU A 385 3.94 -4.13 -15.24
C GLU A 385 3.13 -5.36 -14.84
N PHE A 386 2.59 -6.06 -15.81
CA PHE A 386 1.95 -7.31 -15.52
C PHE A 386 2.96 -8.19 -14.79
N TYR A 387 2.57 -8.82 -13.71
CA TYR A 387 3.46 -9.70 -12.96
C TYR A 387 2.90 -11.10 -12.90
N LEU A 388 3.81 -12.05 -12.84
CA LEU A 388 3.54 -13.47 -12.73
C LEU A 388 3.97 -13.93 -11.34
N ARG A 389 3.04 -14.50 -10.55
CA ARG A 389 3.33 -14.98 -9.20
C ARG A 389 3.92 -16.40 -9.23
N GLN A 390 4.59 -16.75 -8.13
CA GLN A 390 4.96 -18.14 -7.88
C GLN A 390 3.69 -18.96 -7.71
N ASN A 391 3.64 -20.12 -8.40
CA ASN A 391 2.52 -21.05 -8.24
C ASN A 391 2.42 -21.58 -6.81
N TYR A 392 1.19 -21.80 -6.36
CA TYR A 392 0.94 -22.34 -5.03
C TYR A 392 -0.08 -23.49 -5.09
N PRO A 393 0.22 -24.61 -4.42
CA PRO A 393 1.46 -24.95 -3.74
C PRO A 393 2.66 -25.15 -4.70
N ASN A 394 3.87 -25.00 -4.17
CA ASN A 394 5.12 -25.34 -4.86
C ASN A 394 6.17 -25.80 -3.82
N PRO A 395 6.61 -27.07 -3.77
CA PRO A 395 6.23 -28.16 -4.70
C PRO A 395 4.74 -28.51 -4.67
N PHE A 396 4.23 -29.11 -5.78
CA PHE A 396 2.81 -29.43 -5.94
C PHE A 396 2.55 -30.87 -6.36
N ASN A 397 1.33 -31.41 -6.12
CA ASN A 397 0.92 -32.77 -6.47
C ASN A 397 -0.62 -32.87 -6.61
N PRO A 398 -1.18 -33.23 -7.76
CA PRO A 398 -0.70 -32.88 -9.09
C PRO A 398 -1.16 -31.49 -9.51
N GLY A 399 -1.96 -30.79 -8.68
CA GLY A 399 -2.57 -29.51 -8.98
C GLY A 399 -1.87 -28.34 -8.32
N THR A 400 -1.83 -27.20 -9.01
CA THR A 400 -1.34 -25.93 -8.48
C THR A 400 -2.10 -24.76 -9.11
N VAL A 401 -2.10 -23.61 -8.45
CA VAL A 401 -2.66 -22.37 -8.97
C VAL A 401 -1.55 -21.42 -9.36
N ILE A 402 -1.64 -20.87 -10.56
CA ILE A 402 -0.77 -19.81 -11.06
C ILE A 402 -1.59 -18.53 -11.09
N SER A 403 -1.10 -17.49 -10.38
CA SER A 403 -1.73 -16.18 -10.32
C SER A 403 -0.88 -15.15 -11.04
N TYR A 404 -1.52 -14.19 -11.70
CA TYR A 404 -0.87 -13.06 -12.34
C TYR A 404 -1.79 -11.84 -12.38
N PHE A 405 -1.20 -10.68 -12.56
CA PHE A 405 -1.93 -9.42 -12.62
C PHE A 405 -1.79 -8.78 -14.00
N LEU A 406 -2.90 -8.23 -14.49
CA LEU A 406 -2.96 -7.46 -15.72
C LEU A 406 -3.30 -6.01 -15.40
N PRO A 407 -2.44 -5.05 -15.75
CA PRO A 407 -2.71 -3.62 -15.50
C PRO A 407 -3.87 -3.10 -16.35
N LYS A 408 -4.09 -3.68 -17.51
CA LYS A 408 -5.17 -3.35 -18.46
C LYS A 408 -5.60 -4.60 -19.22
N ASN A 409 -6.75 -4.52 -19.87
CA ASN A 409 -7.20 -5.58 -20.76
C ASN A 409 -6.14 -5.87 -21.82
N GLY A 410 -5.84 -7.14 -22.05
CA GLY A 410 -4.78 -7.51 -22.99
C GLY A 410 -4.86 -8.96 -23.46
N ALA A 411 -4.19 -9.24 -24.58
CA ALA A 411 -4.02 -10.58 -25.08
C ALA A 411 -2.99 -11.31 -24.21
N VAL A 412 -3.39 -12.35 -23.51
CA VAL A 412 -2.59 -13.11 -22.56
C VAL A 412 -2.28 -14.47 -23.09
N VAL A 413 -1.01 -14.87 -23.01
CA VAL A 413 -0.57 -16.24 -23.28
C VAL A 413 0.26 -16.73 -22.09
N LEU A 414 -0.22 -17.76 -21.40
CA LEU A 414 0.49 -18.43 -20.31
C LEU A 414 0.87 -19.85 -20.73
N ARG A 415 2.16 -20.13 -20.82
CA ARG A 415 2.71 -21.40 -21.29
C ARG A 415 3.53 -22.09 -20.23
N VAL A 416 3.52 -23.43 -20.26
CA VAL A 416 4.33 -24.29 -19.42
C VAL A 416 5.37 -24.98 -20.29
N PHE A 417 6.62 -25.05 -19.78
CA PHE A 417 7.77 -25.65 -20.45
C PHE A 417 8.41 -26.69 -19.55
N ASP A 418 9.02 -27.69 -20.15
CA ASP A 418 9.88 -28.64 -19.46
C ASP A 418 11.31 -28.09 -19.24
N ILE A 419 12.17 -28.88 -18.60
CA ILE A 419 13.57 -28.53 -18.31
C ILE A 419 14.40 -28.28 -19.57
N THR A 420 13.98 -28.81 -20.72
CA THR A 420 14.68 -28.62 -22.02
C THR A 420 14.23 -27.34 -22.74
N GLY A 421 13.18 -26.66 -22.21
CA GLY A 421 12.55 -25.52 -22.84
C GLY A 421 11.49 -25.89 -23.88
N ALA A 422 11.13 -27.17 -23.99
CA ALA A 422 10.03 -27.57 -24.84
C ALA A 422 8.69 -27.22 -24.21
N GLU A 423 7.75 -26.65 -24.98
CA GLU A 423 6.42 -26.34 -24.54
C GLU A 423 5.64 -27.61 -24.19
N VAL A 424 5.14 -27.69 -22.97
CA VAL A 424 4.33 -28.79 -22.47
C VAL A 424 2.84 -28.53 -22.72
N THR A 425 2.40 -27.30 -22.42
CA THR A 425 1.02 -26.88 -22.61
C THR A 425 0.88 -25.35 -22.58
N THR A 426 -0.17 -24.85 -23.23
CA THR A 426 -0.63 -23.48 -23.07
C THR A 426 -1.87 -23.47 -22.16
N LEU A 427 -1.79 -22.77 -21.04
CA LEU A 427 -2.87 -22.67 -20.03
C LEU A 427 -3.86 -21.56 -20.33
N VAL A 428 -3.38 -20.45 -20.90
CA VAL A 428 -4.20 -19.30 -21.30
C VAL A 428 -3.74 -18.81 -22.68
N ASN A 429 -4.68 -18.49 -23.55
CA ASN A 429 -4.44 -17.86 -24.85
C ASN A 429 -5.69 -17.10 -25.27
N GLU A 430 -5.95 -15.97 -24.62
CA GLU A 430 -7.17 -15.18 -24.84
C GLU A 430 -6.98 -13.72 -24.40
N ILE A 431 -7.95 -12.86 -24.73
CA ILE A 431 -8.02 -11.51 -24.19
C ILE A 431 -8.67 -11.56 -22.81
N GLN A 432 -7.97 -11.07 -21.81
CA GLN A 432 -8.47 -10.99 -20.43
C GLN A 432 -8.58 -9.55 -19.94
N SER A 433 -9.48 -9.34 -18.98
CA SER A 433 -9.70 -8.04 -18.36
C SER A 433 -8.56 -7.69 -17.39
N ALA A 434 -8.39 -6.39 -17.14
CA ALA A 434 -7.50 -5.90 -16.10
C ALA A 434 -7.83 -6.50 -14.71
N GLY A 435 -6.81 -6.63 -13.88
CA GLY A 435 -6.94 -7.15 -12.52
C GLY A 435 -6.21 -8.47 -12.29
N GLU A 436 -6.40 -9.03 -11.10
CA GLU A 436 -5.86 -10.33 -10.72
C GLU A 436 -6.54 -11.45 -11.49
N GLN A 437 -5.72 -12.35 -12.04
CA GLN A 437 -6.14 -13.52 -12.77
C GLN A 437 -5.56 -14.77 -12.11
N GLN A 438 -6.29 -15.86 -12.17
CA GLN A 438 -5.83 -17.15 -11.64
C GLN A 438 -6.18 -18.27 -12.61
N VAL A 439 -5.25 -19.22 -12.79
CA VAL A 439 -5.46 -20.42 -13.56
C VAL A 439 -4.98 -21.64 -12.79
N THR A 440 -5.80 -22.68 -12.76
CA THR A 440 -5.41 -23.96 -12.18
C THR A 440 -4.67 -24.79 -13.21
N PHE A 441 -3.51 -25.29 -12.82
CA PHE A 441 -2.73 -26.25 -13.63
C PHE A 441 -2.80 -27.65 -13.01
N ASP A 442 -3.32 -28.58 -13.78
CA ASP A 442 -3.31 -30.02 -13.45
C ASP A 442 -2.22 -30.74 -14.24
N ALA A 443 -1.20 -31.19 -13.52
CA ALA A 443 -0.05 -31.92 -14.05
C ALA A 443 -0.18 -33.44 -13.89
N SER A 444 -1.40 -33.99 -13.75
CA SER A 444 -1.63 -35.43 -13.54
C SER A 444 -1.02 -36.30 -14.64
N GLY A 445 -0.94 -35.79 -15.86
CA GLY A 445 -0.31 -36.46 -17.02
C GLY A 445 1.22 -36.33 -17.11
N LEU A 446 1.85 -35.52 -16.24
CA LEU A 446 3.29 -35.23 -16.32
C LEU A 446 4.08 -36.07 -15.31
N THR A 447 5.40 -36.19 -15.51
CA THR A 447 6.33 -36.86 -14.58
C THR A 447 6.80 -35.90 -13.51
N SER A 448 7.15 -36.42 -12.30
CA SER A 448 7.81 -35.61 -11.28
C SER A 448 9.06 -34.93 -11.85
N GLY A 449 9.25 -33.64 -11.54
CA GLY A 449 10.37 -32.89 -12.09
C GLY A 449 10.18 -31.39 -11.99
N VAL A 450 11.13 -30.67 -12.55
CA VAL A 450 11.13 -29.20 -12.66
C VAL A 450 10.49 -28.80 -13.98
N TYR A 451 9.58 -27.87 -13.88
CA TYR A 451 8.92 -27.20 -15.00
C TYR A 451 9.05 -25.69 -14.86
N PHE A 452 8.84 -24.99 -15.97
CA PHE A 452 8.81 -23.53 -16.01
C PHE A 452 7.50 -23.05 -16.60
N TYR A 453 7.03 -21.90 -16.20
CA TYR A 453 5.88 -21.25 -16.83
C TYR A 453 6.20 -19.79 -17.11
N ARG A 454 5.64 -19.29 -18.20
CA ARG A 454 5.90 -17.94 -18.72
C ARG A 454 4.62 -17.27 -19.15
N LEU A 455 4.49 -16.00 -18.75
CA LEU A 455 3.39 -15.11 -19.13
C LEU A 455 3.86 -14.15 -20.21
N ASP A 456 3.14 -14.10 -21.31
CA ASP A 456 3.30 -13.10 -22.36
C ASP A 456 2.01 -12.27 -22.42
N VAL A 457 2.11 -10.95 -22.39
CA VAL A 457 0.97 -10.02 -22.47
C VAL A 457 1.19 -9.07 -23.63
N ASN A 458 0.24 -9.00 -24.57
CA ASN A 458 0.34 -8.20 -25.79
C ASN A 458 1.67 -8.41 -26.56
N GLY A 459 2.21 -9.63 -26.53
CA GLY A 459 3.47 -9.99 -27.17
C GLY A 459 4.74 -9.58 -26.42
N VAL A 460 4.60 -9.01 -25.23
CA VAL A 460 5.73 -8.72 -24.33
C VAL A 460 5.82 -9.83 -23.30
N THR A 461 6.99 -10.46 -23.22
CA THR A 461 7.26 -11.52 -22.23
C THR A 461 7.50 -10.88 -20.86
N SER A 462 6.82 -11.39 -19.82
CA SER A 462 7.08 -11.02 -18.44
C SER A 462 8.26 -11.79 -17.85
N GLU A 463 7.98 -12.54 -16.83
CA GLU A 463 8.94 -13.42 -16.16
C GLU A 463 8.69 -14.88 -16.52
N THR A 464 9.76 -15.67 -16.35
CA THR A 464 9.67 -17.12 -16.33
C THR A 464 9.84 -17.59 -14.88
N ARG A 465 8.88 -18.35 -14.38
CA ARG A 465 8.91 -18.92 -13.04
C ARG A 465 9.14 -20.42 -13.06
N LYS A 466 9.81 -20.92 -12.02
CA LYS A 466 10.09 -22.35 -11.84
C LYS A 466 9.03 -22.98 -10.92
N MET A 467 8.57 -24.17 -11.25
CA MET A 467 7.71 -24.98 -10.38
C MET A 467 8.22 -26.42 -10.28
N MET A 468 7.89 -27.10 -9.18
CA MET A 468 8.34 -28.46 -8.90
C MET A 468 7.14 -29.38 -8.69
N LEU A 469 6.99 -30.37 -9.55
CA LEU A 469 5.99 -31.43 -9.43
C LEU A 469 6.59 -32.61 -8.67
N LEU A 470 5.93 -33.02 -7.60
CA LEU A 470 6.25 -34.20 -6.80
C LEU A 470 5.04 -35.15 -6.83
N LYS A 471 5.20 -36.32 -7.41
CA LYS A 471 4.20 -37.40 -7.36
C LYS A 471 4.64 -38.47 -6.37
#